data_76904b0ac192b8c6181e407b97c87815
#
_entry.id   76904b0ac192b8c6181e407b97c87815
#
_cell.length_a   1.000
_cell.length_b   1.000
_cell.length_c   1.000
_cell.angle_alpha   90.00
_cell.angle_beta   90.00
_cell.angle_gamma   90.00
#
_symmetry.space_group_name_H-M   'P 1'
#
loop_
_entity.id
_entity.type
_entity.pdbx_description
1 polymer ?
#
loop_
_entity_poly.entity_id
_entity_poly.type
_entity_poly.pdbx_seq_one_letter_code
_entity_poly.pdbx_strand_id
1 'polypeptide(L)'
;LEHLKFYATIKGIPENRREEVVEDCINQLNLMDHRDKPAGTLSGGNKRKLSVAVAIIGNPPIILLDEPSAGMDPEARRFMWSVVEKISQRDKKSAVILTTHSMEEAEALSTKMGIMVRGGIFRCYGSSQHIKNKYATGYELEIKIRKSNIEELNDFKNQLGLQGDL
;
A
#
# COMPACT_ATOMS: atom_id res chain seq x y z
N LEU A 1 1.21 -23.63 3.45
CA LEU A 1 2.55 -24.03 3.03
C LEU A 1 2.59 -24.56 1.59
N GLU A 2 1.81 -25.58 1.25
CA GLU A 2 1.79 -26.25 -0.07
C GLU A 2 1.57 -25.27 -1.23
N HIS A 3 0.69 -24.30 -1.06
CA HIS A 3 0.41 -23.27 -2.06
C HIS A 3 1.67 -22.50 -2.46
N LEU A 4 2.47 -22.08 -1.50
CA LEU A 4 3.72 -21.35 -1.77
C LEU A 4 4.80 -22.27 -2.35
N LYS A 5 4.89 -23.54 -1.91
CA LYS A 5 5.78 -24.52 -2.50
C LYS A 5 5.47 -24.76 -3.99
N PHE A 6 4.18 -24.85 -4.33
CA PHE A 6 3.73 -24.97 -5.70
C PHE A 6 4.19 -23.79 -6.56
N TYR A 7 3.94 -22.55 -6.11
CA TYR A 7 4.40 -21.38 -6.86
C TYR A 7 5.92 -21.22 -6.90
N ALA A 8 6.63 -21.62 -5.84
CA ALA A 8 8.08 -21.65 -5.81
C ALA A 8 8.63 -22.59 -6.91
N THR A 9 7.97 -23.74 -7.11
CA THR A 9 8.32 -24.69 -8.17
C THR A 9 8.08 -24.11 -9.56
N ILE A 10 6.90 -23.50 -9.80
CA ILE A 10 6.58 -22.86 -11.10
C ILE A 10 7.59 -21.75 -11.44
N LYS A 11 8.00 -20.97 -10.42
CA LYS A 11 8.98 -19.89 -10.61
C LYS A 11 10.44 -20.39 -10.72
N GLY A 12 10.65 -21.68 -10.78
CA GLY A 12 11.97 -22.28 -11.03
C GLY A 12 12.93 -22.25 -9.85
N ILE A 13 12.42 -22.13 -8.60
CA ILE A 13 13.26 -22.19 -7.41
C ILE A 13 13.77 -23.61 -7.24
N PRO A 14 15.11 -23.84 -7.15
CA PRO A 14 15.70 -25.15 -6.96
C PRO A 14 15.15 -25.86 -5.71
N GLU A 15 14.97 -27.17 -5.79
CA GLU A 15 14.33 -27.95 -4.73
C GLU A 15 15.01 -27.79 -3.38
N ASN A 16 16.32 -27.78 -3.36
CA ASN A 16 17.13 -27.61 -2.15
C ASN A 16 16.99 -26.23 -1.48
N ARG A 17 16.41 -25.25 -2.15
CA ARG A 17 16.19 -23.89 -1.62
C ARG A 17 14.72 -23.56 -1.39
N ARG A 18 13.78 -24.40 -1.85
CA ARG A 18 12.34 -24.07 -1.79
C ARG A 18 11.83 -23.90 -0.38
N GLU A 19 12.23 -24.79 0.54
CA GLU A 19 11.79 -24.73 1.92
C GLU A 19 12.21 -23.41 2.57
N GLU A 20 13.48 -23.05 2.47
CA GLU A 20 14.04 -21.79 2.98
C GLU A 20 13.28 -20.57 2.43
N VAL A 21 13.13 -20.50 1.11
CA VAL A 21 12.47 -19.34 0.45
C VAL A 21 11.00 -19.25 0.81
N VAL A 22 10.30 -20.37 0.98
CA VAL A 22 8.89 -20.39 1.38
C VAL A 22 8.72 -19.97 2.84
N GLU A 23 9.57 -20.46 3.75
CA GLU A 23 9.56 -20.07 5.17
C GLU A 23 9.85 -18.56 5.33
N ASP A 24 10.84 -18.04 4.63
CA ASP A 24 11.15 -16.61 4.62
C ASP A 24 9.94 -15.78 4.15
N CYS A 25 9.27 -16.23 3.10
CA CYS A 25 8.09 -15.54 2.58
C CYS A 25 6.92 -15.56 3.56
N ILE A 26 6.67 -16.69 4.23
CA ILE A 26 5.65 -16.84 5.29
C ILE A 26 5.94 -15.88 6.44
N ASN A 27 7.20 -15.82 6.89
CA ASN A 27 7.63 -14.93 7.96
C ASN A 27 7.46 -13.46 7.59
N GLN A 28 7.87 -13.05 6.39
CA GLN A 28 7.74 -11.67 5.92
C GLN A 28 6.31 -11.18 5.88
N LEU A 29 5.35 -12.05 5.58
CA LEU A 29 3.93 -11.72 5.49
C LEU A 29 3.18 -11.96 6.82
N ASN A 30 3.90 -12.37 7.88
CA ASN A 30 3.30 -12.75 9.18
C ASN A 30 2.16 -13.76 9.00
N LEU A 31 2.46 -14.88 8.33
CA LEU A 31 1.52 -15.96 8.03
C LEU A 31 1.83 -17.26 8.79
N MET A 32 2.75 -17.25 9.76
CA MET A 32 3.19 -18.45 10.50
C MET A 32 2.02 -19.16 11.18
N ASP A 33 1.12 -18.45 11.85
CA ASP A 33 -0.06 -19.02 12.53
C ASP A 33 -1.08 -19.65 11.55
N HIS A 34 -0.87 -19.44 10.28
CA HIS A 34 -1.74 -19.92 9.20
C HIS A 34 -1.02 -20.85 8.22
N ARG A 35 0.21 -21.25 8.55
CA ARG A 35 1.10 -22.02 7.69
C ARG A 35 0.46 -23.28 7.11
N ASP A 36 -0.23 -24.04 7.94
CA ASP A 36 -0.80 -25.33 7.58
C ASP A 36 -2.32 -25.29 7.34
N LYS A 37 -2.92 -24.09 7.41
CA LYS A 37 -4.35 -23.92 7.11
C LYS A 37 -4.59 -23.93 5.59
N PRO A 38 -5.70 -24.53 5.14
CA PRO A 38 -6.13 -24.42 3.75
C PRO A 38 -6.35 -22.97 3.34
N ALA A 39 -5.84 -22.55 2.18
CA ALA A 39 -5.96 -21.16 1.71
C ALA A 39 -7.41 -20.66 1.63
N GLY A 40 -8.37 -21.56 1.36
CA GLY A 40 -9.80 -21.24 1.33
C GLY A 40 -10.37 -20.79 2.68
N THR A 41 -9.79 -21.23 3.80
CA THR A 41 -10.26 -20.94 5.18
C THR A 41 -9.66 -19.67 5.76
N LEU A 42 -8.72 -19.03 5.07
CA LEU A 42 -8.10 -17.78 5.51
C LEU A 42 -9.08 -16.62 5.47
N SER A 43 -8.91 -15.66 6.40
CA SER A 43 -9.60 -14.37 6.34
C SER A 43 -9.26 -13.61 5.06
N GLY A 44 -10.08 -12.63 4.68
CA GLY A 44 -9.83 -11.79 3.51
C GLY A 44 -8.43 -11.13 3.53
N GLY A 45 -8.03 -10.56 4.68
CA GLY A 45 -6.71 -9.98 4.85
C GLY A 45 -5.58 -10.99 4.70
N ASN A 46 -5.71 -12.21 5.26
CA ASN A 46 -4.70 -13.24 5.11
C ASN A 46 -4.66 -13.85 3.70
N LYS A 47 -5.78 -13.92 3.00
CA LYS A 47 -5.81 -14.26 1.57
C LYS A 47 -5.05 -13.22 0.74
N ARG A 48 -5.22 -11.94 1.05
CA ARG A 48 -4.48 -10.85 0.37
C ARG A 48 -2.99 -10.95 0.66
N LYS A 49 -2.59 -11.19 1.91
CA LYS A 49 -1.18 -11.46 2.26
C LYS A 49 -0.63 -12.65 1.48
N LEU A 50 -1.37 -13.75 1.39
CA LEU A 50 -0.96 -14.92 0.61
C LEU A 50 -0.80 -14.59 -0.89
N SER A 51 -1.69 -13.77 -1.46
CA SER A 51 -1.56 -13.33 -2.86
C SER A 51 -0.29 -12.51 -3.10
N VAL A 52 0.05 -11.61 -2.17
CA VAL A 52 1.31 -10.86 -2.22
C VAL A 52 2.50 -11.82 -2.05
N ALA A 53 2.43 -12.81 -1.14
CA ALA A 53 3.45 -13.83 -0.98
C ALA A 53 3.74 -14.56 -2.31
N VAL A 54 2.70 -14.96 -3.02
CA VAL A 54 2.81 -15.58 -4.36
C VAL A 54 3.46 -14.63 -5.38
N ALA A 55 3.15 -13.34 -5.31
CA ALA A 55 3.74 -12.36 -6.21
C ALA A 55 5.25 -12.21 -6.00
N ILE A 56 5.69 -12.16 -4.73
CA ILE A 56 7.08 -11.85 -4.37
C ILE A 56 8.02 -13.06 -4.29
N ILE A 57 7.47 -14.26 -4.14
CA ILE A 57 8.29 -15.48 -4.02
C ILE A 57 9.24 -15.63 -5.20
N GLY A 58 10.49 -15.92 -4.93
CA GLY A 58 11.53 -16.01 -5.95
C GLY A 58 12.13 -14.68 -6.39
N ASN A 59 11.80 -13.57 -5.72
CA ASN A 59 12.35 -12.23 -5.96
C ASN A 59 12.32 -11.81 -7.44
N PRO A 60 11.12 -11.73 -8.07
CA PRO A 60 11.05 -11.34 -9.47
C PRO A 60 11.51 -9.89 -9.67
N PRO A 61 12.08 -9.53 -10.82
CA PRO A 61 12.54 -8.17 -11.09
C PRO A 61 11.39 -7.16 -11.26
N ILE A 62 10.20 -7.63 -11.61
CA ILE A 62 8.99 -6.80 -11.73
C ILE A 62 7.86 -7.46 -10.94
N ILE A 63 7.22 -6.69 -10.09
CA ILE A 63 6.09 -7.11 -9.26
C ILE A 63 4.90 -6.22 -9.57
N LEU A 64 3.77 -6.81 -9.93
CA LEU A 64 2.53 -6.12 -10.19
C LEU A 64 1.55 -6.42 -9.05
N LEU A 65 1.04 -5.39 -8.39
CA LEU A 65 0.09 -5.49 -7.29
C LEU A 65 -1.16 -4.68 -7.62
N ASP A 66 -2.28 -5.38 -7.70
CA ASP A 66 -3.57 -4.74 -7.93
C ASP A 66 -4.33 -4.57 -6.61
N GLU A 67 -4.49 -3.30 -6.17
CA GLU A 67 -5.18 -2.93 -4.93
C GLU A 67 -4.70 -3.76 -3.72
N PRO A 68 -3.38 -3.80 -3.39
CA PRO A 68 -2.83 -4.75 -2.44
C PRO A 68 -3.38 -4.62 -1.01
N SER A 69 -3.83 -3.44 -0.61
CA SER A 69 -4.37 -3.18 0.73
C SER A 69 -5.89 -2.98 0.79
N ALA A 70 -6.60 -3.19 -0.33
CA ALA A 70 -8.03 -2.97 -0.40
C ALA A 70 -8.80 -3.90 0.57
N GLY A 71 -9.75 -3.31 1.31
CA GLY A 71 -10.59 -4.05 2.25
C GLY A 71 -9.89 -4.54 3.53
N MET A 72 -8.66 -4.08 3.78
CA MET A 72 -7.95 -4.34 5.03
C MET A 72 -8.29 -3.29 6.09
N ASP A 73 -8.25 -3.70 7.37
CA ASP A 73 -8.27 -2.77 8.49
C ASP A 73 -7.01 -1.90 8.51
N PRO A 74 -7.02 -0.76 9.21
CA PRO A 74 -5.90 0.19 9.20
C PRO A 74 -4.56 -0.41 9.64
N GLU A 75 -4.55 -1.35 10.58
CA GLU A 75 -3.32 -1.98 11.07
C GLU A 75 -2.75 -2.93 10.02
N ALA A 76 -3.59 -3.82 9.47
CA ALA A 76 -3.19 -4.73 8.41
C ALA A 76 -2.73 -3.99 7.15
N ARG A 77 -3.35 -2.83 6.84
CA ARG A 77 -2.94 -1.95 5.72
C ARG A 77 -1.53 -1.41 5.93
N ARG A 78 -1.24 -0.83 7.11
CA ARG A 78 0.11 -0.31 7.43
C ARG A 78 1.17 -1.41 7.39
N PHE A 79 0.82 -2.60 7.88
CA PHE A 79 1.69 -3.76 7.76
C PHE A 79 1.97 -4.09 6.29
N MET A 80 0.95 -4.15 5.43
CA MET A 80 1.11 -4.42 4.00
C MET A 80 2.00 -3.37 3.32
N TRP A 81 1.84 -2.10 3.66
CA TRP A 81 2.70 -1.02 3.16
C TRP A 81 4.16 -1.23 3.55
N SER A 82 4.42 -1.60 4.80
CA SER A 82 5.80 -1.89 5.24
C SER A 82 6.42 -3.07 4.49
N VAL A 83 5.61 -4.06 4.11
CA VAL A 83 6.06 -5.18 3.29
C VAL A 83 6.41 -4.73 1.88
N VAL A 84 5.54 -3.95 1.23
CA VAL A 84 5.79 -3.41 -0.13
C VAL A 84 7.02 -2.53 -0.16
N GLU A 85 7.19 -1.66 0.83
CA GLU A 85 8.37 -0.81 0.98
C GLU A 85 9.66 -1.63 1.10
N LYS A 86 9.68 -2.62 1.99
CA LYS A 86 10.84 -3.53 2.14
C LYS A 86 11.18 -4.25 0.84
N ILE A 87 10.19 -4.68 0.08
CA ILE A 87 10.39 -5.34 -1.21
C ILE A 87 11.01 -4.38 -2.21
N SER A 88 10.51 -3.15 -2.29
CA SER A 88 11.01 -2.13 -3.24
C SER A 88 12.44 -1.67 -2.92
N GLN A 89 12.85 -1.75 -1.65
CA GLN A 89 14.19 -1.38 -1.19
C GLN A 89 15.20 -2.54 -1.28
N ARG A 90 14.74 -3.79 -1.46
CA ARG A 90 15.61 -4.97 -1.57
C ARG A 90 16.55 -4.85 -2.76
N ASP A 91 17.83 -4.83 -2.51
CA ASP A 91 18.91 -4.90 -3.52
C ASP A 91 18.75 -3.97 -4.74
N LYS A 92 17.80 -3.04 -4.75
CA LYS A 92 17.45 -2.15 -5.88
C LYS A 92 17.23 -2.88 -7.21
N LYS A 93 16.88 -4.17 -7.14
CA LYS A 93 16.74 -5.05 -8.33
C LYS A 93 15.29 -5.30 -8.72
N SER A 94 14.32 -4.98 -7.86
CA SER A 94 12.91 -5.21 -8.13
C SER A 94 12.17 -3.88 -8.27
N ALA A 95 11.38 -3.76 -9.33
CA ALA A 95 10.43 -2.67 -9.52
C ALA A 95 9.03 -3.13 -9.12
N VAL A 96 8.36 -2.35 -8.27
CA VAL A 96 6.97 -2.62 -7.88
C VAL A 96 6.06 -1.62 -8.59
N ILE A 97 5.07 -2.12 -9.31
CA ILE A 97 3.99 -1.35 -9.90
C ILE A 97 2.72 -1.73 -9.15
N LEU A 98 2.06 -0.77 -8.54
CA LEU A 98 0.80 -1.00 -7.83
C LEU A 98 -0.31 -0.11 -8.37
N THR A 99 -1.54 -0.62 -8.33
CA THR A 99 -2.74 0.19 -8.51
C THR A 99 -3.39 0.43 -7.16
N THR A 100 -3.97 1.60 -6.97
CA THR A 100 -4.74 1.92 -5.77
C THR A 100 -5.70 3.08 -6.03
N HIS A 101 -6.81 3.11 -5.31
CA HIS A 101 -7.71 4.27 -5.24
C HIS A 101 -7.45 5.13 -3.98
N SER A 102 -6.50 4.74 -3.13
CA SER A 102 -6.10 5.49 -1.93
C SER A 102 -4.93 6.41 -2.26
N MET A 103 -5.15 7.73 -2.18
CA MET A 103 -4.07 8.70 -2.35
C MET A 103 -3.01 8.57 -1.26
N GLU A 104 -3.43 8.24 -0.03
CA GLU A 104 -2.52 8.00 1.10
C GLU A 104 -1.55 6.84 0.81
N GLU A 105 -2.05 5.72 0.27
CA GLU A 105 -1.21 4.59 -0.15
C GLU A 105 -0.27 4.97 -1.28
N ALA A 106 -0.79 5.66 -2.31
CA ALA A 106 0.02 6.11 -3.42
C ALA A 106 1.15 7.04 -2.97
N GLU A 107 0.88 7.98 -2.07
CA GLU A 107 1.90 8.88 -1.53
C GLU A 107 2.92 8.18 -0.64
N ALA A 108 2.48 7.23 0.19
CA ALA A 108 3.37 6.51 1.10
C ALA A 108 4.33 5.57 0.39
N LEU A 109 3.89 4.90 -0.70
CA LEU A 109 4.63 3.81 -1.31
C LEU A 109 5.32 4.17 -2.63
N SER A 110 4.86 5.20 -3.34
CA SER A 110 5.37 5.44 -4.68
C SER A 110 6.46 6.50 -4.74
N THR A 111 7.49 6.24 -5.52
CA THR A 111 8.47 7.26 -5.94
C THR A 111 7.94 8.11 -7.09
N LYS A 112 7.09 7.51 -7.93
CA LYS A 112 6.35 8.18 -9.00
C LYS A 112 4.97 7.58 -9.11
N MET A 113 3.98 8.41 -9.39
CA MET A 113 2.60 8.00 -9.57
C MET A 113 2.01 8.57 -10.85
N GLY A 114 1.05 7.87 -11.40
CA GLY A 114 0.23 8.33 -12.52
C GLY A 114 -1.23 8.36 -12.10
N ILE A 115 -1.91 9.46 -12.38
CA ILE A 115 -3.36 9.57 -12.14
C ILE A 115 -4.08 9.21 -13.44
N MET A 116 -4.86 8.14 -13.36
CA MET A 116 -5.70 7.68 -14.45
C MET A 116 -7.16 8.10 -14.21
N VAL A 117 -7.79 8.63 -15.22
CA VAL A 117 -9.21 9.00 -15.17
C VAL A 117 -10.07 8.05 -16.00
N ARG A 118 -11.40 8.26 -15.93
CA ARG A 118 -12.39 7.47 -16.67
C ARG A 118 -11.98 7.37 -18.15
N GLY A 119 -12.06 6.14 -18.68
CA GLY A 119 -11.65 5.85 -20.05
C GLY A 119 -10.18 5.43 -20.21
N GLY A 120 -9.44 5.21 -19.10
CA GLY A 120 -8.06 4.73 -19.13
C GLY A 120 -7.04 5.79 -19.55
N ILE A 121 -7.39 7.07 -19.45
CA ILE A 121 -6.53 8.17 -19.87
C ILE A 121 -5.65 8.62 -18.70
N PHE A 122 -4.33 8.64 -18.91
CA PHE A 122 -3.40 9.25 -17.96
C PHE A 122 -3.51 10.79 -18.01
N ARG A 123 -3.86 11.39 -16.87
CA ARG A 123 -3.95 12.87 -16.72
C ARG A 123 -2.64 13.49 -16.27
N CYS A 124 -1.91 12.82 -15.43
CA CYS A 124 -0.61 13.29 -14.98
C CYS A 124 0.29 12.13 -14.56
N TYR A 125 1.59 12.40 -14.54
CA TYR A 125 2.60 11.47 -14.08
C TYR A 125 3.76 12.26 -13.45
N GLY A 126 4.26 11.79 -12.32
CA GLY A 126 5.39 12.43 -11.63
C GLY A 126 5.54 11.95 -10.19
N SER A 127 6.40 12.61 -9.42
CA SER A 127 6.43 12.46 -7.97
C SER A 127 5.20 13.11 -7.34
N SER A 128 4.83 12.69 -6.11
CA SER A 128 3.74 13.31 -5.34
C SER A 128 3.91 14.83 -5.27
N GLN A 129 5.11 15.30 -4.95
CA GLN A 129 5.42 16.73 -4.86
C GLN A 129 5.23 17.46 -6.21
N HIS A 130 5.65 16.85 -7.32
CA HIS A 130 5.45 17.45 -8.65
C HIS A 130 3.97 17.59 -8.99
N ILE A 131 3.19 16.55 -8.71
CA ILE A 131 1.74 16.56 -8.97
C ILE A 131 1.05 17.60 -8.10
N LYS A 132 1.38 17.66 -6.80
CA LYS A 132 0.85 18.68 -5.89
C LYS A 132 1.19 20.09 -6.37
N ASN A 133 2.43 20.37 -6.67
CA ASN A 133 2.85 21.71 -7.12
C ASN A 133 2.16 22.16 -8.43
N LYS A 134 1.85 21.19 -9.31
CA LYS A 134 1.27 21.51 -10.63
C LYS A 134 -0.26 21.61 -10.62
N TYR A 135 -0.93 20.83 -9.78
CA TYR A 135 -2.39 20.65 -9.84
C TYR A 135 -3.13 21.04 -8.56
N ALA A 136 -2.44 21.21 -7.43
CA ALA A 136 -3.09 21.66 -6.21
C ALA A 136 -3.44 23.16 -6.33
N THR A 137 -4.70 23.46 -6.09
CA THR A 137 -5.22 24.83 -6.04
C THR A 137 -5.70 25.12 -4.63
N GLY A 138 -4.88 25.82 -3.85
CA GLY A 138 -5.25 26.22 -2.49
C GLY A 138 -4.55 25.45 -1.38
N TYR A 139 -4.90 25.78 -0.16
CA TYR A 139 -4.40 25.19 1.06
C TYR A 139 -5.57 24.64 1.88
N GLU A 140 -5.39 23.49 2.50
CA GLU A 140 -6.30 22.97 3.51
C GLU A 140 -5.73 23.30 4.89
N LEU A 141 -6.52 24.00 5.72
CA LEU A 141 -6.15 24.37 7.07
C LEU A 141 -7.04 23.61 8.07
N GLU A 142 -6.48 22.63 8.77
CA GLU A 142 -7.15 21.93 9.85
C GLU A 142 -6.82 22.60 11.20
N ILE A 143 -7.83 23.14 11.89
CA ILE A 143 -7.67 23.80 13.19
C ILE A 143 -8.39 22.97 14.26
N LYS A 144 -7.65 22.42 15.23
CA LYS A 144 -8.20 21.71 16.39
C LYS A 144 -8.27 22.63 17.59
N ILE A 145 -9.46 22.98 18.03
CA ILE A 145 -9.69 23.88 19.17
C ILE A 145 -10.25 23.09 20.35
N ARG A 146 -9.77 23.39 21.56
CA ARG A 146 -10.39 22.90 22.79
C ARG A 146 -11.75 23.56 22.99
N LYS A 147 -12.74 22.79 23.43
CA LYS A 147 -14.18 23.11 23.53
C LYS A 147 -14.57 24.41 24.27
N SER A 148 -13.64 25.13 24.90
CA SER A 148 -13.92 26.28 25.76
C SER A 148 -13.98 27.64 25.06
N ASN A 149 -13.63 27.74 23.75
CA ASN A 149 -13.44 29.06 23.12
C ASN A 149 -14.09 29.16 21.73
N ILE A 150 -15.41 28.89 21.64
CA ILE A 150 -16.13 28.98 20.36
C ILE A 150 -16.22 30.45 19.89
N GLU A 151 -16.29 31.41 20.81
CA GLU A 151 -16.35 32.87 20.48
C GLU A 151 -15.02 33.34 19.86
N GLU A 152 -13.87 32.93 20.42
CA GLU A 152 -12.54 33.23 19.86
C GLU A 152 -12.35 32.61 18.47
N LEU A 153 -13.00 31.47 18.21
CA LEU A 153 -12.94 30.82 16.88
C LEU A 153 -13.65 31.65 15.82
N ASN A 154 -14.81 32.20 16.13
CA ASN A 154 -15.56 33.02 15.21
C ASN A 154 -14.81 34.33 14.89
N ASP A 155 -14.17 34.92 15.88
CA ASP A 155 -13.32 36.10 15.68
C ASP A 155 -12.10 35.79 14.82
N PHE A 156 -11.45 34.64 15.01
CA PHE A 156 -10.35 34.19 14.22
C PHE A 156 -10.76 33.88 12.77
N LYS A 157 -11.90 33.22 12.56
CA LYS A 157 -12.49 33.00 11.23
C LYS A 157 -12.72 34.33 10.48
N ASN A 158 -13.31 35.31 11.17
CA ASN A 158 -13.58 36.60 10.58
C ASN A 158 -12.30 37.35 10.20
N GLN A 159 -11.22 37.25 11.01
CA GLN A 159 -9.93 37.86 10.72
C GLN A 159 -9.23 37.20 9.51
N LEU A 160 -9.44 35.90 9.28
CA LEU A 160 -8.85 35.18 8.16
C LEU A 160 -9.73 35.20 6.89
N GLY A 161 -10.94 35.79 6.94
CA GLY A 161 -11.86 35.83 5.79
C GLY A 161 -12.34 34.44 5.34
N LEU A 162 -12.33 33.44 6.22
CA LEU A 162 -12.70 32.05 5.91
C LEU A 162 -14.24 31.92 5.95
N GLN A 163 -14.84 31.56 4.81
CA GLN A 163 -16.26 31.20 4.70
C GLN A 163 -16.39 29.66 4.77
N GLY A 164 -17.10 29.13 5.75
CA GLY A 164 -17.41 27.72 5.91
C GLY A 164 -18.05 27.41 7.27
N ASP A 165 -18.98 26.44 7.30
CA ASP A 165 -19.64 25.97 8.51
C ASP A 165 -18.71 25.07 9.34
N LEU A 166 -18.93 25.09 10.68
CA LEU A 166 -18.23 24.25 11.67
C LEU A 166 -18.84 22.86 11.73
#